data_0ca9a94c814b64e49c3d7c413575bad5
#
_entry.id   0ca9a94c814b64e49c3d7c413575bad5
#
_cell.length_a   1.000
_cell.length_b   1.000
_cell.length_c   1.000
_cell.angle_alpha   90.00
_cell.angle_beta   90.00
_cell.angle_gamma   90.00
#
_symmetry.space_group_name_H-M   'P 1'
#
loop_
_entity.id
_entity.type
_entity.pdbx_description
1 polymer ?
#
loop_
_entity_poly.entity_id
_entity_poly.type
_entity_poly.pdbx_seq_one_letter_code
_entity_poly.pdbx_strand_id
1 'polypeptide(L)'
;MAGLVKRPDAPLAFRKGPMIKDHFQVAYVTNDLDRATEVFGARFGITQYSYIDSATPDGGHIRVAFAWVGGTMYEIIDCKEPVPGFYTARLPANDFAIHMHHLGYLLHDRASWDAVEREIAESGTPVAFRTVNPGFIDAIYIDAPELGHYLEYIYPEASGVQFFEAIPVN
;
A
#
# COMPACT_ATOMS: atom_id res chain seq x y z
N MET A 1 29.45 -20.95 -8.68
CA MET A 1 28.49 -19.84 -8.55
C MET A 1 27.77 -20.00 -7.20
N ALA A 2 27.78 -19.00 -6.34
CA ALA A 2 26.95 -19.03 -5.14
C ALA A 2 25.48 -19.10 -5.58
N GLY A 3 24.68 -20.00 -4.98
CA GLY A 3 23.26 -20.10 -5.28
C GLY A 3 22.55 -18.83 -4.86
N LEU A 4 21.54 -18.40 -5.63
CA LEU A 4 20.65 -17.32 -5.24
C LEU A 4 19.87 -17.76 -3.99
N VAL A 5 19.75 -16.88 -3.01
CA VAL A 5 18.88 -17.12 -1.86
C VAL A 5 17.44 -17.21 -2.37
N LYS A 6 16.80 -18.37 -2.19
CA LYS A 6 15.40 -18.54 -2.56
C LYS A 6 14.54 -17.89 -1.48
N ARG A 7 13.70 -16.95 -1.89
CA ARG A 7 12.67 -16.37 -1.00
C ARG A 7 11.70 -17.48 -0.59
N PRO A 8 11.39 -17.66 0.70
CA PRO A 8 10.35 -18.59 1.12
C PRO A 8 9.00 -18.21 0.52
N ASP A 9 8.19 -19.23 0.26
CA ASP A 9 6.81 -18.98 -0.19
C ASP A 9 6.01 -18.30 0.94
N ALA A 10 5.07 -17.44 0.57
CA ALA A 10 4.17 -16.81 1.53
C ALA A 10 3.39 -17.88 2.32
N PRO A 11 3.19 -17.71 3.63
CA PRO A 11 2.43 -18.66 4.42
C PRO A 11 0.97 -18.68 3.95
N LEU A 12 0.55 -19.79 3.36
CA LEU A 12 -0.83 -19.98 2.89
C LEU A 12 -1.83 -20.25 4.03
N ALA A 13 -1.35 -20.59 5.24
CA ALA A 13 -2.20 -20.91 6.36
C ALA A 13 -2.19 -19.80 7.41
N PHE A 14 -3.38 -19.44 7.88
CA PHE A 14 -3.56 -18.62 9.06
C PHE A 14 -2.95 -19.32 10.27
N ARG A 15 -1.91 -18.76 10.85
CA ARG A 15 -1.52 -19.08 12.21
C ARG A 15 -2.16 -18.02 13.12
N LYS A 16 -2.70 -18.48 14.25
CA LYS A 16 -3.11 -17.58 15.33
C LYS A 16 -1.88 -16.76 15.75
N GLY A 17 -1.95 -15.46 15.63
CA GLY A 17 -0.82 -14.57 15.83
C GLY A 17 -0.58 -13.67 14.62
N PRO A 18 0.53 -12.98 14.50
CA PRO A 18 0.62 -11.71 13.79
C PRO A 18 0.02 -11.77 12.39
N MET A 19 -0.68 -10.71 12.05
CA MET A 19 -1.33 -10.50 10.75
C MET A 19 -0.29 -10.32 9.61
N ILE A 20 0.79 -11.09 9.64
CA ILE A 20 1.79 -11.11 8.57
C ILE A 20 1.28 -12.05 7.49
N LYS A 21 0.94 -11.46 6.37
CA LYS A 21 0.46 -12.14 5.18
C LYS A 21 1.49 -12.04 4.05
N ASP A 22 1.05 -12.16 2.81
CA ASP A 22 1.89 -11.98 1.64
C ASP A 22 2.26 -10.50 1.48
N HIS A 23 3.41 -10.12 2.04
CA HIS A 23 3.95 -8.77 1.90
C HIS A 23 4.40 -8.57 0.46
N PHE A 24 3.75 -7.64 -0.23
CA PHE A 24 4.03 -7.37 -1.64
C PHE A 24 4.33 -5.90 -1.94
N GLN A 25 3.95 -4.96 -1.04
CA GLN A 25 3.96 -3.53 -1.34
C GLN A 25 4.69 -2.73 -0.25
N VAL A 26 5.43 -1.72 -0.70
CA VAL A 26 5.96 -0.65 0.14
C VAL A 26 5.43 0.68 -0.39
N ALA A 27 4.73 1.42 0.45
CA ALA A 27 4.12 2.68 0.08
C ALA A 27 4.77 3.88 0.76
N TYR A 28 4.80 4.98 0.02
CA TYR A 28 5.32 6.27 0.47
C TYR A 28 4.30 7.36 0.21
N VAL A 29 4.24 8.35 1.10
CA VAL A 29 3.53 9.60 0.88
C VAL A 29 4.50 10.72 0.55
N THR A 30 4.07 11.63 -0.29
CA THR A 30 4.84 12.81 -0.70
C THR A 30 3.92 14.02 -0.86
N ASN A 31 4.48 15.21 -0.90
CA ASN A 31 3.78 16.45 -1.26
C ASN A 31 4.09 16.92 -2.68
N ASP A 32 4.87 16.14 -3.45
CA ASP A 32 5.22 16.39 -4.85
C ASP A 32 5.50 15.04 -5.56
N LEU A 33 4.48 14.50 -6.24
CA LEU A 33 4.57 13.19 -6.89
C LEU A 33 5.60 13.16 -8.00
N ASP A 34 5.68 14.24 -8.81
CA ASP A 34 6.54 14.28 -9.97
C ASP A 34 8.02 14.23 -9.52
N ARG A 35 8.37 15.04 -8.53
CA ARG A 35 9.71 15.04 -7.93
C ARG A 35 10.01 13.72 -7.19
N ALA A 36 9.02 13.11 -6.54
CA ALA A 36 9.20 11.83 -5.87
C ALA A 36 9.50 10.72 -6.89
N THR A 37 8.76 10.64 -8.00
CA THR A 37 9.04 9.65 -9.05
C THR A 37 10.43 9.80 -9.67
N GLU A 38 10.94 11.04 -9.83
CA GLU A 38 12.33 11.28 -10.24
C GLU A 38 13.33 10.70 -9.22
N VAL A 39 13.09 10.91 -7.92
CA VAL A 39 13.94 10.35 -6.85
C VAL A 39 13.93 8.81 -6.90
N PHE A 40 12.77 8.18 -7.05
CA PHE A 40 12.65 6.74 -7.16
C PHE A 40 13.28 6.20 -8.45
N GLY A 41 13.16 6.92 -9.57
CA GLY A 41 13.86 6.63 -10.80
C GLY A 41 15.39 6.62 -10.62
N ALA A 42 15.93 7.66 -9.99
CA ALA A 42 17.36 7.78 -9.75
C ALA A 42 17.90 6.74 -8.74
N ARG A 43 17.10 6.34 -7.74
CA ARG A 43 17.53 5.41 -6.67
C ARG A 43 17.33 3.95 -7.02
N PHE A 44 16.22 3.60 -7.68
CA PHE A 44 15.79 2.21 -7.91
C PHE A 44 15.72 1.85 -9.39
N GLY A 45 15.99 2.80 -10.28
CA GLY A 45 15.93 2.58 -11.73
C GLY A 45 14.51 2.47 -12.28
N ILE A 46 13.50 2.96 -11.56
CA ILE A 46 12.11 2.90 -12.00
C ILE A 46 11.92 3.92 -13.15
N THR A 47 11.50 3.42 -14.31
CA THR A 47 11.32 4.23 -15.52
C THR A 47 9.88 4.28 -16.00
N GLN A 48 9.04 3.35 -15.52
CA GLN A 48 7.64 3.24 -15.91
C GLN A 48 6.74 3.10 -14.69
N TYR A 49 5.63 3.84 -14.71
CA TYR A 49 4.62 3.81 -13.66
C TYR A 49 3.23 3.67 -14.27
N SER A 50 2.31 3.03 -13.55
CA SER A 50 0.87 3.25 -13.70
C SER A 50 0.44 4.33 -12.74
N TYR A 51 -0.55 5.14 -13.14
CA TYR A 51 -1.03 6.25 -12.32
C TYR A 51 -2.53 6.13 -12.04
N ILE A 52 -2.91 6.46 -10.82
CA ILE A 52 -4.27 6.89 -10.47
C ILE A 52 -4.22 8.39 -10.26
N ASP A 53 -5.18 9.10 -10.82
CA ASP A 53 -5.34 10.55 -10.71
C ASP A 53 -6.83 10.85 -10.61
N SER A 54 -7.32 11.18 -9.40
CA SER A 54 -8.74 11.26 -9.10
C SER A 54 -9.07 12.33 -8.07
N ALA A 55 -10.21 12.99 -8.27
CA ALA A 55 -10.83 13.77 -7.20
C ALA A 55 -11.39 12.84 -6.12
N THR A 56 -11.29 13.24 -4.86
CA THR A 56 -11.96 12.54 -3.75
C THR A 56 -13.41 13.05 -3.58
N PRO A 57 -14.31 12.24 -2.99
CA PRO A 57 -15.70 12.65 -2.77
C PRO A 57 -15.84 13.96 -1.99
N ASP A 58 -14.91 14.27 -1.10
CA ASP A 58 -14.91 15.47 -0.26
C ASP A 58 -14.27 16.69 -0.94
N GLY A 59 -13.92 16.58 -2.23
CA GLY A 59 -13.37 17.69 -3.03
C GLY A 59 -11.85 17.82 -2.98
N GLY A 60 -11.16 16.89 -2.35
CA GLY A 60 -9.70 16.76 -2.42
C GLY A 60 -9.25 16.06 -3.70
N HIS A 61 -7.98 15.76 -3.75
CA HIS A 61 -7.38 15.09 -4.91
C HIS A 61 -6.31 14.10 -4.48
N ILE A 62 -6.27 12.94 -5.12
CA ILE A 62 -5.28 11.91 -4.90
C ILE A 62 -4.60 11.55 -6.22
N ARG A 63 -3.27 11.55 -6.21
CA ARG A 63 -2.42 11.04 -7.29
C ARG A 63 -1.56 9.94 -6.74
N VAL A 64 -1.54 8.80 -7.41
CA VAL A 64 -0.75 7.65 -6.97
C VAL A 64 0.04 7.10 -8.16
N ALA A 65 1.32 6.85 -7.96
CA ALA A 65 2.18 6.16 -8.92
C ALA A 65 2.52 4.76 -8.41
N PHE A 66 2.36 3.75 -9.27
CA PHE A 66 2.63 2.35 -8.97
C PHE A 66 3.67 1.76 -9.91
N ALA A 67 4.60 0.97 -9.38
CA ALA A 67 5.60 0.27 -10.17
C ALA A 67 6.03 -1.04 -9.49
N TRP A 68 6.18 -2.12 -10.24
CA TRP A 68 6.86 -3.31 -9.76
C TRP A 68 8.37 -3.18 -9.95
N VAL A 69 9.13 -3.51 -8.90
CA VAL A 69 10.59 -3.66 -8.93
C VAL A 69 10.93 -5.01 -8.34
N GLY A 70 11.30 -5.96 -9.18
CA GLY A 70 11.42 -7.35 -8.76
C GLY A 70 10.08 -7.87 -8.22
N GLY A 71 10.08 -8.43 -7.00
CA GLY A 71 8.87 -8.96 -6.36
C GLY A 71 8.20 -7.96 -5.39
N THR A 72 8.52 -6.67 -5.44
CA THR A 72 7.95 -5.64 -4.56
C THR A 72 7.27 -4.57 -5.39
N MET A 73 6.03 -4.23 -5.06
CA MET A 73 5.33 -3.10 -5.64
C MET A 73 5.66 -1.83 -4.84
N TYR A 74 6.08 -0.79 -5.53
CA TYR A 74 6.24 0.55 -4.97
C TYR A 74 5.01 1.38 -5.28
N GLU A 75 4.49 2.02 -4.25
CA GLU A 75 3.39 2.96 -4.33
C GLU A 75 3.84 4.32 -3.81
N ILE A 76 3.58 5.38 -4.55
CA ILE A 76 3.92 6.76 -4.16
C ILE A 76 2.64 7.59 -4.23
N ILE A 77 2.22 8.14 -3.09
CA ILE A 77 0.94 8.80 -2.90
C ILE A 77 1.16 10.29 -2.69
N ASP A 78 0.52 11.13 -3.49
CA ASP A 78 0.41 12.58 -3.29
C ASP A 78 -1.07 12.94 -3.12
N CYS A 79 -1.40 13.58 -2.01
CA CYS A 79 -2.76 13.98 -1.70
C CYS A 79 -2.85 15.50 -1.48
N LYS A 80 -3.89 16.10 -2.05
CA LYS A 80 -4.26 17.51 -1.82
C LYS A 80 -5.57 17.58 -1.07
N GLU A 81 -5.55 18.34 0.02
CA GLU A 81 -6.71 18.53 0.90
C GLU A 81 -7.99 19.02 0.15
N PRO A 82 -9.16 18.63 0.61
CA PRO A 82 -9.43 17.79 1.79
C PRO A 82 -9.30 16.28 1.50
N VAL A 83 -8.48 15.58 2.29
CA VAL A 83 -8.30 14.12 2.24
C VAL A 83 -8.21 13.57 3.66
N PRO A 84 -8.40 12.25 3.88
CA PRO A 84 -8.16 11.67 5.19
C PRO A 84 -6.77 12.03 5.72
N GLY A 85 -6.71 12.61 6.92
CA GLY A 85 -5.48 13.14 7.51
C GLY A 85 -4.36 12.11 7.68
N PHE A 86 -4.67 10.79 7.69
CA PHE A 86 -3.66 9.75 7.78
C PHE A 86 -2.69 9.75 6.58
N TYR A 87 -3.08 10.27 5.41
CA TYR A 87 -2.17 10.43 4.28
C TYR A 87 -1.19 11.58 4.44
N THR A 88 -1.60 12.66 5.11
CA THR A 88 -0.84 13.92 5.15
C THR A 88 -0.16 14.19 6.49
N ALA A 89 -0.56 13.48 7.56
CA ALA A 89 -0.15 13.77 8.94
C ALA A 89 1.38 13.79 9.17
N ARG A 90 2.15 13.12 8.33
CA ARG A 90 3.62 13.04 8.45
C ARG A 90 4.36 13.93 7.46
N LEU A 91 3.64 14.66 6.60
CA LEU A 91 4.25 15.53 5.60
C LEU A 91 4.45 16.94 6.16
N PRO A 92 5.62 17.56 5.94
CA PRO A 92 5.83 18.95 6.30
C PRO A 92 5.03 19.88 5.37
N ALA A 93 4.62 21.03 5.90
CA ALA A 93 3.77 21.98 5.17
C ALA A 93 4.49 22.66 3.97
N ASN A 94 5.81 22.90 4.07
CA ASN A 94 6.52 23.77 3.15
C ASN A 94 7.73 23.15 2.45
N ASP A 95 8.24 22.02 2.94
CA ASP A 95 9.42 21.38 2.37
C ASP A 95 9.03 20.10 1.64
N PHE A 96 9.73 19.82 0.53
CA PHE A 96 9.58 18.54 -0.14
C PHE A 96 9.96 17.39 0.77
N ALA A 97 9.08 16.38 0.83
CA ALA A 97 9.31 15.19 1.62
C ALA A 97 8.79 13.93 0.94
N ILE A 98 9.44 12.82 1.27
CA ILE A 98 8.97 11.47 1.00
C ILE A 98 9.06 10.72 2.32
N HIS A 99 7.94 10.19 2.81
CA HIS A 99 7.88 9.40 4.03
C HIS A 99 7.27 8.02 3.77
N MET A 100 7.83 7.00 4.39
CA MET A 100 7.19 5.69 4.38
C MET A 100 5.80 5.81 5.02
N HIS A 101 4.80 5.27 4.33
CA HIS A 101 3.41 5.33 4.76
C HIS A 101 2.93 3.99 5.30
N HIS A 102 3.02 2.93 4.49
CA HIS A 102 2.56 1.61 4.90
C HIS A 102 3.36 0.49 4.23
N LEU A 103 3.22 -0.70 4.81
CA LEU A 103 3.53 -1.98 4.18
C LEU A 103 2.21 -2.64 3.79
N GLY A 104 2.11 -3.10 2.54
CA GLY A 104 0.92 -3.76 2.01
C GLY A 104 1.03 -5.28 2.05
N TYR A 105 -0.04 -5.94 2.51
CA TYR A 105 -0.17 -7.38 2.62
C TYR A 105 -1.36 -7.86 1.79
N LEU A 106 -1.09 -8.74 0.83
CA LEU A 106 -2.10 -9.26 -0.08
C LEU A 106 -2.88 -10.41 0.56
N LEU A 107 -4.20 -10.34 0.47
CA LEU A 107 -5.13 -11.38 0.86
C LEU A 107 -5.72 -12.00 -0.41
N HIS A 108 -5.52 -13.30 -0.59
CA HIS A 108 -5.83 -13.98 -1.85
C HIS A 108 -7.27 -14.49 -1.95
N ASP A 109 -8.02 -14.46 -0.85
CA ASP A 109 -9.39 -14.94 -0.80
C ASP A 109 -10.22 -14.23 0.28
N ARG A 110 -11.54 -14.32 0.15
CA ARG A 110 -12.48 -13.70 1.07
C ARG A 110 -12.38 -14.26 2.50
N ALA A 111 -12.05 -15.53 2.66
CA ALA A 111 -11.90 -16.14 3.99
C ALA A 111 -10.69 -15.55 4.73
N SER A 112 -9.63 -15.22 4.02
CA SER A 112 -8.46 -14.51 4.56
C SER A 112 -8.81 -13.09 4.99
N TRP A 113 -9.63 -12.38 4.21
CA TRP A 113 -10.15 -11.06 4.57
C TRP A 113 -11.00 -11.13 5.84
N ASP A 114 -12.00 -12.02 5.87
CA ASP A 114 -12.88 -12.20 7.03
C ASP A 114 -12.12 -12.59 8.31
N ALA A 115 -10.99 -13.30 8.15
CA ALA A 115 -10.14 -13.66 9.27
C ALA A 115 -9.33 -12.46 9.79
N VAL A 116 -8.82 -11.58 8.92
CA VAL A 116 -8.17 -10.32 9.33
C VAL A 116 -9.17 -9.43 10.06
N GLU A 117 -10.38 -9.28 9.54
CA GLU A 117 -11.42 -8.49 10.21
C GLU A 117 -11.76 -9.02 11.61
N ARG A 118 -11.86 -10.34 11.77
CA ARG A 118 -12.09 -10.98 13.07
C ARG A 118 -10.93 -10.72 14.04
N GLU A 119 -9.69 -10.88 13.58
CA GLU A 119 -8.51 -10.67 14.43
C GLU A 119 -8.39 -9.21 14.89
N ILE A 120 -8.69 -8.26 14.03
CA ILE A 120 -8.77 -6.83 14.37
C ILE A 120 -9.84 -6.60 15.46
N ALA A 121 -11.03 -7.18 15.29
CA ALA A 121 -12.12 -7.04 16.24
C ALA A 121 -11.80 -7.69 17.60
N GLU A 122 -11.19 -8.88 17.60
CA GLU A 122 -10.84 -9.61 18.81
C GLU A 122 -9.67 -8.98 19.58
N SER A 123 -8.69 -8.42 18.87
CA SER A 123 -7.53 -7.77 19.48
C SER A 123 -7.80 -6.33 19.92
N GLY A 124 -8.88 -5.71 19.43
CA GLY A 124 -9.16 -4.28 19.64
C GLY A 124 -8.15 -3.37 18.96
N THR A 125 -7.45 -3.86 17.94
CA THR A 125 -6.43 -3.09 17.20
C THR A 125 -7.07 -1.88 16.50
N PRO A 126 -6.52 -0.66 16.69
CA PRO A 126 -7.09 0.53 16.07
C PRO A 126 -6.99 0.50 14.53
N VAL A 127 -8.11 0.67 13.86
CA VAL A 127 -8.18 0.86 12.40
C VAL A 127 -8.03 2.35 12.10
N ALA A 128 -6.96 2.72 11.40
CA ALA A 128 -6.70 4.10 10.99
C ALA A 128 -7.60 4.53 9.82
N PHE A 129 -7.81 3.62 8.87
CA PHE A 129 -8.64 3.86 7.69
C PHE A 129 -9.17 2.55 7.10
N ARG A 130 -10.33 2.61 6.46
CA ARG A 130 -10.92 1.50 5.73
C ARG A 130 -11.54 2.02 4.44
N THR A 131 -11.32 1.29 3.37
CA THR A 131 -12.02 1.50 2.11
C THR A 131 -12.64 0.19 1.63
N VAL A 132 -13.83 0.29 1.05
CA VAL A 132 -14.54 -0.82 0.43
C VAL A 132 -14.98 -0.35 -0.95
N ASN A 133 -14.39 -0.94 -1.98
CA ASN A 133 -14.71 -0.62 -3.38
C ASN A 133 -15.19 -1.90 -4.08
N PRO A 134 -16.50 -2.19 -4.06
CA PRO A 134 -17.04 -3.42 -4.62
C PRO A 134 -16.58 -3.67 -6.06
N GLY A 135 -16.11 -4.86 -6.33
CA GLY A 135 -15.58 -5.26 -7.63
C GLY A 135 -14.13 -4.85 -7.88
N PHE A 136 -13.52 -4.05 -6.99
CA PHE A 136 -12.16 -3.55 -7.17
C PHE A 136 -11.23 -3.97 -6.01
N ILE A 137 -11.10 -3.18 -4.97
CA ILE A 137 -10.18 -3.43 -3.86
C ILE A 137 -10.83 -3.03 -2.54
N ASP A 138 -10.86 -3.96 -1.59
CA ASP A 138 -11.10 -3.66 -0.18
C ASP A 138 -9.76 -3.52 0.53
N ALA A 139 -9.60 -2.50 1.38
CA ALA A 139 -8.39 -2.29 2.16
C ALA A 139 -8.68 -1.82 3.60
N ILE A 140 -7.87 -2.31 4.54
CA ILE A 140 -7.87 -1.90 5.95
C ILE A 140 -6.47 -1.45 6.32
N TYR A 141 -6.37 -0.26 6.90
CA TYR A 141 -5.12 0.29 7.43
C TYR A 141 -5.13 0.26 8.94
N ILE A 142 -4.11 -0.36 9.50
CA ILE A 142 -3.88 -0.44 10.95
C ILE A 142 -2.77 0.50 11.32
N ASP A 143 -3.00 1.32 12.34
CA ASP A 143 -1.95 2.16 12.88
C ASP A 143 -0.98 1.30 13.70
N ALA A 144 0.31 1.42 13.38
CA ALA A 144 1.40 0.77 14.09
C ALA A 144 2.45 1.84 14.48
N PRO A 145 2.13 2.71 15.44
CA PRO A 145 2.97 3.86 15.79
C PRO A 145 4.36 3.44 16.29
N GLU A 146 4.47 2.27 16.92
CA GLU A 146 5.74 1.69 17.36
C GLU A 146 6.65 1.27 16.19
N LEU A 147 6.09 1.00 14.99
CA LEU A 147 6.82 0.69 13.78
C LEU A 147 7.08 1.94 12.92
N GLY A 148 6.38 3.02 13.20
CA GLY A 148 6.48 4.28 12.48
C GLY A 148 5.79 4.31 11.11
N HIS A 149 4.95 3.32 10.79
CA HIS A 149 4.16 3.23 9.55
C HIS A 149 2.85 2.47 9.79
N TYR A 150 1.96 2.49 8.81
CA TYR A 150 0.75 1.68 8.84
C TYR A 150 1.00 0.27 8.28
N LEU A 151 0.09 -0.66 8.61
CA LEU A 151 -0.01 -1.96 7.96
C LEU A 151 -1.30 -1.96 7.15
N GLU A 152 -1.21 -2.21 5.86
CA GLU A 152 -2.36 -2.29 4.97
C GLU A 152 -2.65 -3.74 4.60
N TYR A 153 -3.90 -4.16 4.75
CA TYR A 153 -4.39 -5.45 4.29
C TYR A 153 -5.30 -5.22 3.10
N ILE A 154 -4.98 -5.86 1.99
CA ILE A 154 -5.64 -5.64 0.70
C ILE A 154 -6.27 -6.94 0.22
N TYR A 155 -7.56 -6.88 -0.07
CA TYR A 155 -8.28 -7.93 -0.78
C TYR A 155 -8.73 -7.40 -2.15
N PRO A 156 -8.04 -7.77 -3.25
CA PRO A 156 -8.46 -7.39 -4.59
C PRO A 156 -9.54 -8.34 -5.09
N GLU A 157 -10.63 -7.77 -5.61
CA GLU A 157 -11.58 -8.48 -6.45
C GLU A 157 -11.09 -8.54 -7.92
N ALA A 158 -11.88 -9.09 -8.83
CA ALA A 158 -11.43 -9.38 -10.19
C ALA A 158 -10.81 -8.18 -10.93
N SER A 159 -11.40 -6.99 -10.84
CA SER A 159 -10.83 -5.81 -11.49
C SER A 159 -9.59 -5.25 -10.75
N GLY A 160 -9.50 -5.46 -9.44
CA GLY A 160 -8.32 -5.14 -8.65
C GLY A 160 -7.13 -6.03 -9.01
N VAL A 161 -7.36 -7.32 -9.22
CA VAL A 161 -6.33 -8.25 -9.72
C VAL A 161 -5.82 -7.79 -11.08
N GLN A 162 -6.72 -7.49 -12.02
CA GLN A 162 -6.34 -6.98 -13.35
C GLN A 162 -5.55 -5.68 -13.28
N PHE A 163 -5.93 -4.78 -12.35
CA PHE A 163 -5.19 -3.55 -12.10
C PHE A 163 -3.75 -3.83 -11.67
N PHE A 164 -3.54 -4.70 -10.67
CA PHE A 164 -2.19 -5.03 -10.19
C PHE A 164 -1.34 -5.74 -11.26
N GLU A 165 -1.95 -6.61 -12.07
CA GLU A 165 -1.27 -7.30 -13.17
C GLU A 165 -0.87 -6.36 -14.31
N ALA A 166 -1.57 -5.24 -14.48
CA ALA A 166 -1.27 -4.23 -15.50
C ALA A 166 -0.19 -3.23 -15.11
N ILE A 167 0.23 -3.20 -13.82
CA ILE A 167 1.30 -2.30 -13.37
C ILE A 167 2.63 -2.71 -13.99
N PRO A 168 3.40 -1.75 -14.56
CA PRO A 168 4.66 -2.05 -15.23
C PRO A 168 5.70 -2.63 -14.29
N VAL A 169 6.48 -3.58 -14.83
CA VAL A 169 7.65 -4.18 -14.18
C VAL A 169 8.91 -3.46 -14.67
N ASN A 170 9.73 -3.03 -13.72
CA ASN A 170 11.00 -2.35 -13.98
C ASN A 170 12.21 -3.21 -13.66
#